data_b495a6a98412ece1d4a3f4c5c9bd2a54
#
_entry.id   b495a6a98412ece1d4a3f4c5c9bd2a54
#
_cell.length_a   1.000
_cell.length_b   1.000
_cell.length_c   1.000
_cell.angle_alpha   90.00
_cell.angle_beta   90.00
_cell.angle_gamma   90.00
#
_symmetry.space_group_name_H-M   'P 1'
#
loop_
_entity.id
_entity.type
_entity.pdbx_description
1 polymer ?
#
loop_
_entity_poly.entity_id
_entity_poly.type
_entity_poly.pdbx_seq_one_letter_code
_entity_poly.pdbx_strand_id
1 'polypeptide(L)'
;MRLKTLAIFGLLGGLFLLVGTSGAVPPRSQVLGLLEGRHWQLDPEAFRRLGAGTPQVLQELADNESLTNYLRFRALEALTVFPEDETAAFLESFSQRTEPALARRGVEALSRGFRQTHPQHVQRTAAALSRHPSPQVRLSAGHALKGTAPEQFQRFMRAETETWVREALSR
;
A
#
# COMPACT_ATOMS: atom_id res chain seq x y z
N MET A 1 52.43 -49.88 31.67
CA MET A 1 51.09 -49.43 32.01
C MET A 1 50.94 -47.98 31.62
N ARG A 2 50.23 -47.69 30.59
CA ARG A 2 49.96 -46.29 30.11
C ARG A 2 48.45 -46.07 30.19
N LEU A 3 48.03 -45.19 31.09
CA LEU A 3 46.65 -44.73 31.20
C LEU A 3 46.31 -43.82 29.99
N LYS A 4 45.23 -44.12 29.27
CA LYS A 4 44.65 -43.27 28.23
C LYS A 4 43.53 -42.42 28.84
N THR A 5 43.75 -41.12 28.91
CA THR A 5 42.75 -40.14 29.34
C THR A 5 41.78 -39.87 28.20
N LEU A 6 40.49 -40.17 28.42
CA LEU A 6 39.39 -39.91 27.48
C LEU A 6 38.88 -38.49 27.75
N ALA A 7 39.03 -37.60 26.77
CA ALA A 7 38.43 -36.26 26.81
C ALA A 7 37.02 -36.30 26.22
N ILE A 8 36.02 -36.01 27.05
CA ILE A 8 34.62 -35.87 26.67
C ILE A 8 34.42 -34.41 26.25
N PHE A 9 34.25 -34.16 24.95
CA PHE A 9 33.83 -32.87 24.42
C PHE A 9 32.28 -32.77 24.54
N GLY A 10 31.84 -31.97 25.50
CA GLY A 10 30.44 -31.62 25.64
C GLY A 10 30.01 -30.61 24.56
N LEU A 11 29.14 -31.04 23.64
CA LEU A 11 28.51 -30.19 22.61
C LEU A 11 27.34 -29.45 23.27
N LEU A 12 27.55 -28.20 23.71
CA LEU A 12 26.48 -27.30 24.10
C LEU A 12 25.79 -26.75 22.83
N GLY A 13 24.73 -27.44 22.39
CA GLY A 13 23.85 -26.94 21.38
C GLY A 13 23.04 -25.75 21.91
N GLY A 14 23.45 -24.54 21.57
CA GLY A 14 22.67 -23.34 21.84
C GLY A 14 21.40 -23.34 20.99
N LEU A 15 20.25 -23.58 21.61
CA LEU A 15 18.95 -23.40 21.03
C LEU A 15 18.67 -21.89 20.91
N PHE A 16 18.96 -21.29 19.76
CA PHE A 16 18.53 -19.94 19.44
C PHE A 16 17.01 -19.97 19.23
N LEU A 17 16.28 -19.65 20.29
CA LEU A 17 14.88 -19.26 20.17
C LEU A 17 14.82 -17.94 19.39
N LEU A 18 14.51 -18.01 18.11
CA LEU A 18 14.02 -16.88 17.32
C LEU A 18 12.69 -16.43 17.96
N VAL A 19 12.79 -15.51 18.93
CA VAL A 19 11.62 -14.74 19.39
C VAL A 19 11.26 -13.83 18.23
N GLY A 20 10.38 -14.31 17.34
CA GLY A 20 9.69 -13.46 16.39
C GLY A 20 9.00 -12.38 17.21
N THR A 21 9.46 -11.13 17.09
CA THR A 21 8.71 -9.97 17.59
C THR A 21 7.44 -9.86 16.75
N SER A 22 6.39 -10.57 17.16
CA SER A 22 5.02 -10.25 16.72
C SER A 22 4.77 -8.83 17.22
N GLY A 23 4.97 -7.86 16.35
CA GLY A 23 4.64 -6.48 16.65
C GLY A 23 3.18 -6.42 17.06
N ALA A 24 2.92 -5.97 18.29
CA ALA A 24 1.55 -5.87 18.79
C ALA A 24 0.73 -5.02 17.81
N VAL A 25 -0.46 -5.51 17.45
CA VAL A 25 -1.41 -4.75 16.63
C VAL A 25 -1.88 -3.57 17.46
N PRO A 26 -1.74 -2.34 16.98
CA PRO A 26 -2.15 -1.17 17.76
C PRO A 26 -3.68 -1.13 17.93
N PRO A 27 -4.18 -0.57 19.04
CA PRO A 27 -5.61 -0.36 19.21
C PRO A 27 -6.19 0.48 18.05
N ARG A 28 -7.29 0.02 17.48
CA ARG A 28 -7.98 0.71 16.36
C ARG A 28 -8.25 2.18 16.65
N SER A 29 -8.61 2.52 17.90
CA SER A 29 -8.87 3.90 18.32
C SER A 29 -7.66 4.82 18.21
N GLN A 30 -6.44 4.30 18.43
CA GLN A 30 -5.21 5.07 18.27
C GLN A 30 -4.94 5.38 16.81
N VAL A 31 -5.10 4.38 15.91
CA VAL A 31 -4.92 4.58 14.48
C VAL A 31 -5.98 5.54 13.94
N LEU A 32 -7.24 5.37 14.35
CA LEU A 32 -8.34 6.23 13.94
C LEU A 32 -8.11 7.70 14.40
N GLY A 33 -7.63 7.91 15.63
CA GLY A 33 -7.30 9.24 16.15
C GLY A 33 -6.24 9.98 15.31
N LEU A 34 -5.29 9.24 14.68
CA LEU A 34 -4.33 9.86 13.75
C LEU A 34 -4.94 10.20 12.38
N LEU A 35 -6.10 9.65 12.03
CA LEU A 35 -6.81 9.95 10.79
C LEU A 35 -7.81 11.11 10.95
N GLU A 36 -8.12 11.53 12.16
CA GLU A 36 -9.10 12.56 12.46
C GLU A 36 -8.52 13.98 12.37
N GLY A 37 -9.37 14.98 12.51
CA GLY A 37 -8.99 16.39 12.54
C GLY A 37 -9.28 17.16 11.25
N ARG A 38 -9.58 18.47 11.41
CA ARG A 38 -10.01 19.35 10.31
C ARG A 38 -8.88 19.64 9.31
N HIS A 39 -7.66 19.85 9.80
CA HIS A 39 -6.46 20.18 9.02
C HIS A 39 -5.49 19.00 8.98
N TRP A 40 -6.02 17.82 8.65
CA TRP A 40 -5.24 16.60 8.64
C TRP A 40 -4.11 16.66 7.58
N GLN A 41 -2.95 16.26 8.02
CA GLN A 41 -1.78 16.01 7.18
C GLN A 41 -1.20 14.64 7.57
N LEU A 42 -0.69 13.92 6.61
CA LEU A 42 -0.03 12.64 6.88
C LEU A 42 1.25 12.88 7.70
N ASP A 43 1.29 12.32 8.91
CA ASP A 43 2.51 12.23 9.72
C ASP A 43 3.05 10.80 9.68
N PRO A 44 4.01 10.50 8.80
CA PRO A 44 4.55 9.15 8.65
C PRO A 44 5.15 8.59 9.94
N GLU A 45 5.82 9.45 10.73
CA GLU A 45 6.48 9.00 11.97
C GLU A 45 5.46 8.65 13.05
N ALA A 46 4.34 9.37 13.13
CA ALA A 46 3.28 9.02 14.07
C ALA A 46 2.71 7.63 13.78
N PHE A 47 2.47 7.29 12.49
CA PHE A 47 1.99 5.97 12.11
C PHE A 47 3.04 4.87 12.35
N ARG A 48 4.32 5.09 12.03
CA ARG A 48 5.39 4.10 12.27
C ARG A 48 5.56 3.79 13.76
N ARG A 49 5.42 4.79 14.63
CA ARG A 49 5.52 4.59 16.10
C ARG A 49 4.43 3.69 16.68
N LEU A 50 3.31 3.50 16.00
CA LEU A 50 2.25 2.58 16.45
C LEU A 50 2.64 1.10 16.30
N GLY A 51 3.68 0.80 15.52
CA GLY A 51 4.22 -0.56 15.39
C GLY A 51 3.81 -1.29 14.11
N ALA A 52 4.36 -2.49 13.95
CA ALA A 52 4.27 -3.28 12.71
C ALA A 52 2.85 -3.72 12.34
N GLY A 53 1.92 -3.81 13.29
CA GLY A 53 0.51 -4.14 13.03
C GLY A 53 -0.35 -2.98 12.51
N THR A 54 0.23 -1.77 12.33
CA THR A 54 -0.51 -0.60 11.85
C THR A 54 -1.09 -0.75 10.45
N PRO A 55 -0.40 -1.35 9.45
CA PRO A 55 -0.97 -1.53 8.12
C PRO A 55 -2.27 -2.34 8.13
N GLN A 56 -2.35 -3.40 8.94
CA GLN A 56 -3.56 -4.23 9.04
C GLN A 56 -4.76 -3.41 9.53
N VAL A 57 -4.55 -2.60 10.58
CA VAL A 57 -5.62 -1.74 11.10
C VAL A 57 -6.03 -0.67 10.08
N LEU A 58 -5.09 -0.11 9.33
CA LEU A 58 -5.38 0.86 8.26
C LEU A 58 -6.19 0.22 7.12
N GLN A 59 -5.88 -1.03 6.74
CA GLN A 59 -6.64 -1.80 5.76
C GLN A 59 -8.09 -2.03 6.23
N GLU A 60 -8.27 -2.46 7.48
CA GLU A 60 -9.61 -2.60 8.08
C GLU A 60 -10.40 -1.28 8.10
N LEU A 61 -9.74 -0.16 8.41
CA LEU A 61 -10.37 1.16 8.40
C LEU A 61 -10.74 1.61 6.98
N ALA A 62 -9.89 1.36 5.99
CA ALA A 62 -10.18 1.67 4.60
C ALA A 62 -11.37 0.85 4.07
N ASP A 63 -11.50 -0.41 4.49
CA ASP A 63 -12.59 -1.32 4.10
C ASP A 63 -13.90 -1.07 4.86
N ASN A 64 -13.85 -0.38 5.98
CA ASN A 64 -15.01 -0.20 6.85
C ASN A 64 -16.06 0.76 6.25
N GLU A 65 -17.13 0.21 5.71
CA GLU A 65 -18.22 0.97 5.09
C GLU A 65 -19.03 1.83 6.07
N SER A 66 -18.93 1.58 7.38
CA SER A 66 -19.56 2.44 8.39
C SER A 66 -18.81 3.77 8.63
N LEU A 67 -17.57 3.87 8.14
CA LEU A 67 -16.81 5.11 8.19
C LEU A 67 -17.11 6.00 6.98
N THR A 68 -16.96 7.31 7.20
CA THR A 68 -17.05 8.27 6.10
C THR A 68 -15.94 8.01 5.08
N ASN A 69 -16.21 8.26 3.79
CA ASN A 69 -15.19 8.16 2.74
C ASN A 69 -13.95 9.02 3.04
N TYR A 70 -14.12 10.11 3.76
CA TYR A 70 -13.01 10.97 4.18
C TYR A 70 -11.97 10.22 5.06
N LEU A 71 -12.42 9.46 6.06
CA LEU A 71 -11.54 8.65 6.90
C LEU A 71 -10.94 7.46 6.13
N ARG A 72 -11.74 6.84 5.27
CA ARG A 72 -11.29 5.76 4.41
C ARG A 72 -10.19 6.22 3.44
N PHE A 73 -10.33 7.40 2.83
CA PHE A 73 -9.30 7.99 1.95
C PHE A 73 -8.00 8.27 2.71
N ARG A 74 -8.09 8.78 3.93
CA ARG A 74 -6.91 9.01 4.78
C ARG A 74 -6.22 7.71 5.19
N ALA A 75 -6.99 6.66 5.47
CA ALA A 75 -6.44 5.33 5.74
C ALA A 75 -5.66 4.79 4.52
N LEU A 76 -6.20 4.93 3.29
CA LEU A 76 -5.48 4.57 2.06
C LEU A 76 -4.19 5.40 1.89
N GLU A 77 -4.24 6.70 2.19
CA GLU A 77 -3.05 7.55 2.12
C GLU A 77 -2.01 7.15 3.18
N ALA A 78 -2.44 6.84 4.40
CA ALA A 78 -1.54 6.40 5.48
C ALA A 78 -0.86 5.04 5.17
N LEU A 79 -1.49 4.16 4.40
CA LEU A 79 -0.88 2.91 3.93
C LEU A 79 0.39 3.14 3.09
N THR A 80 0.56 4.30 2.47
CA THR A 80 1.78 4.65 1.72
C THR A 80 3.04 4.74 2.59
N VAL A 81 2.88 4.83 3.91
CA VAL A 81 3.97 4.84 4.90
C VAL A 81 4.62 3.46 5.06
N PHE A 82 3.92 2.40 4.63
CA PHE A 82 4.28 0.99 4.83
C PHE A 82 4.43 0.29 3.48
N PRO A 83 5.60 0.42 2.83
CA PRO A 83 5.79 -0.02 1.44
C PRO A 83 6.11 -1.52 1.32
N GLU A 84 5.41 -2.38 2.06
CA GLU A 84 5.50 -3.83 1.98
C GLU A 84 4.61 -4.37 0.83
N ASP A 85 4.97 -5.56 0.30
CA ASP A 85 4.25 -6.22 -0.80
C ASP A 85 2.78 -6.48 -0.46
N GLU A 86 2.49 -6.89 0.78
CA GLU A 86 1.12 -7.12 1.27
C GLU A 86 0.26 -5.84 1.21
N THR A 87 0.85 -4.70 1.55
CA THR A 87 0.17 -3.40 1.46
C THR A 87 -0.08 -3.00 0.01
N ALA A 88 0.89 -3.26 -0.88
CA ALA A 88 0.73 -3.03 -2.31
C ALA A 88 -0.38 -3.91 -2.91
N ALA A 89 -0.41 -5.20 -2.55
CA ALA A 89 -1.44 -6.15 -2.97
C ALA A 89 -2.84 -5.75 -2.46
N PHE A 90 -2.94 -5.28 -1.22
CA PHE A 90 -4.20 -4.74 -0.71
C PHE A 90 -4.69 -3.54 -1.53
N LEU A 91 -3.82 -2.55 -1.78
CA LEU A 91 -4.18 -1.36 -2.57
C LEU A 91 -4.52 -1.71 -4.03
N GLU A 92 -3.85 -2.69 -4.64
CA GLU A 92 -4.20 -3.23 -5.96
C GLU A 92 -5.63 -3.79 -5.96
N SER A 93 -5.95 -4.67 -5.01
CA SER A 93 -7.30 -5.23 -4.85
C SER A 93 -8.34 -4.16 -4.55
N PHE A 94 -8.03 -3.25 -3.62
CA PHE A 94 -8.92 -2.16 -3.23
C PHE A 94 -9.28 -1.24 -4.40
N SER A 95 -8.34 -1.02 -5.32
CA SER A 95 -8.54 -0.19 -6.51
C SER A 95 -9.55 -0.77 -7.51
N GLN A 96 -9.90 -2.05 -7.40
CA GLN A 96 -10.91 -2.70 -8.25
C GLN A 96 -12.35 -2.52 -7.74
N ARG A 97 -12.57 -1.74 -6.70
CA ARG A 97 -13.92 -1.49 -6.18
C ARG A 97 -14.79 -0.77 -7.19
N THR A 98 -16.08 -1.07 -7.14
CA THR A 98 -17.09 -0.48 -8.05
C THR A 98 -17.31 1.01 -7.80
N GLU A 99 -17.07 1.50 -6.59
CA GLU A 99 -17.22 2.91 -6.25
C GLU A 99 -16.03 3.73 -6.82
N PRO A 100 -16.30 4.65 -7.80
CA PRO A 100 -15.21 5.33 -8.51
C PRO A 100 -14.31 6.18 -7.61
N ALA A 101 -14.85 6.76 -6.54
CA ALA A 101 -14.08 7.58 -5.61
C ALA A 101 -13.05 6.74 -4.84
N LEU A 102 -13.43 5.54 -4.40
CA LEU A 102 -12.56 4.60 -3.70
C LEU A 102 -11.53 3.99 -4.65
N ALA A 103 -11.97 3.52 -5.83
CA ALA A 103 -11.07 2.99 -6.87
C ALA A 103 -9.97 4.01 -7.23
N ARG A 104 -10.37 5.26 -7.45
CA ARG A 104 -9.44 6.36 -7.73
C ARG A 104 -8.43 6.55 -6.59
N ARG A 105 -8.88 6.64 -5.34
CA ARG A 105 -7.99 6.82 -4.18
C ARG A 105 -7.06 5.64 -3.96
N GLY A 106 -7.52 4.41 -4.23
CA GLY A 106 -6.68 3.22 -4.17
C GLY A 106 -5.51 3.29 -5.16
N VAL A 107 -5.76 3.56 -6.45
CA VAL A 107 -4.69 3.66 -7.45
C VAL A 107 -3.79 4.87 -7.23
N GLU A 108 -4.30 5.99 -6.72
CA GLU A 108 -3.49 7.16 -6.34
C GLU A 108 -2.53 6.83 -5.20
N ALA A 109 -3.00 6.17 -4.13
CA ALA A 109 -2.18 5.73 -3.00
C ALA A 109 -1.13 4.71 -3.46
N LEU A 110 -1.55 3.69 -4.23
CA LEU A 110 -0.65 2.68 -4.78
C LEU A 110 0.45 3.33 -5.65
N SER A 111 0.09 4.21 -6.57
CA SER A 111 1.05 4.90 -7.42
C SER A 111 2.00 5.80 -6.64
N ARG A 112 1.54 6.50 -5.62
CA ARG A 112 2.35 7.41 -4.79
C ARG A 112 3.36 6.66 -3.93
N GLY A 113 2.91 5.62 -3.22
CA GLY A 113 3.73 4.91 -2.23
C GLY A 113 4.60 3.81 -2.81
N PHE A 114 4.22 3.22 -3.97
CA PHE A 114 4.78 1.94 -4.41
C PHE A 114 5.40 1.96 -5.81
N ARG A 115 5.40 3.10 -6.48
CA ARG A 115 5.95 3.24 -7.84
C ARG A 115 7.39 2.75 -7.96
N GLN A 116 8.21 3.00 -6.95
CA GLN A 116 9.64 2.64 -6.96
C GLN A 116 9.90 1.25 -6.39
N THR A 117 9.15 0.85 -5.38
CA THR A 117 9.36 -0.42 -4.66
C THR A 117 8.62 -1.59 -5.30
N HIS A 118 7.40 -1.37 -5.77
CA HIS A 118 6.50 -2.41 -6.29
C HIS A 118 5.85 -1.96 -7.62
N PRO A 119 6.63 -1.61 -8.66
CA PRO A 119 6.10 -1.05 -9.91
C PRO A 119 5.13 -1.99 -10.63
N GLN A 120 5.25 -3.32 -10.45
CA GLN A 120 4.37 -4.29 -11.08
C GLN A 120 2.92 -4.17 -10.58
N HIS A 121 2.70 -3.95 -9.27
CA HIS A 121 1.37 -3.71 -8.71
C HIS A 121 0.75 -2.45 -9.32
N VAL A 122 1.52 -1.37 -9.41
CA VAL A 122 1.09 -0.10 -10.01
C VAL A 122 0.70 -0.29 -11.47
N GLN A 123 1.54 -0.98 -12.26
CA GLN A 123 1.30 -1.21 -13.69
C GLN A 123 0.08 -2.08 -13.95
N ARG A 124 -0.09 -3.19 -13.22
CA ARG A 124 -1.27 -4.07 -13.36
C ARG A 124 -2.55 -3.33 -13.03
N THR A 125 -2.57 -2.63 -11.89
CA THR A 125 -3.73 -1.85 -11.45
C THR A 125 -4.10 -0.77 -12.46
N ALA A 126 -3.13 0.02 -12.89
CA ALA A 126 -3.34 1.10 -13.83
C ALA A 126 -3.80 0.57 -15.21
N ALA A 127 -3.24 -0.55 -15.68
CA ALA A 127 -3.68 -1.20 -16.91
C ALA A 127 -5.15 -1.68 -16.82
N ALA A 128 -5.53 -2.29 -15.70
CA ALA A 128 -6.91 -2.73 -15.47
C ALA A 128 -7.89 -1.55 -15.45
N LEU A 129 -7.52 -0.45 -14.78
CA LEU A 129 -8.34 0.75 -14.63
C LEU A 129 -8.33 1.68 -15.87
N SER A 130 -7.49 1.43 -16.86
CA SER A 130 -7.37 2.24 -18.08
C SER A 130 -8.67 2.29 -18.90
N ARG A 131 -9.58 1.32 -18.69
CA ARG A 131 -10.90 1.23 -19.34
C ARG A 131 -12.06 1.44 -18.38
N HIS A 132 -11.79 1.96 -17.20
CA HIS A 132 -12.84 2.20 -16.20
C HIS A 132 -13.88 3.19 -16.73
N PRO A 133 -15.21 3.00 -16.45
CA PRO A 133 -16.26 3.89 -16.95
C PRO A 133 -16.09 5.34 -16.48
N SER A 134 -15.60 5.56 -15.25
CA SER A 134 -15.33 6.92 -14.73
C SER A 134 -14.06 7.52 -15.32
N PRO A 135 -14.14 8.69 -16.00
CA PRO A 135 -12.96 9.38 -16.54
C PRO A 135 -11.94 9.79 -15.47
N GLN A 136 -12.40 10.10 -14.25
CA GLN A 136 -11.52 10.47 -13.15
C GLN A 136 -10.63 9.28 -12.70
N VAL A 137 -11.18 8.06 -12.72
CA VAL A 137 -10.40 6.84 -12.44
C VAL A 137 -9.39 6.60 -13.57
N ARG A 138 -9.80 6.76 -14.83
CA ARG A 138 -8.90 6.65 -15.98
C ARG A 138 -7.79 7.69 -15.95
N LEU A 139 -8.06 8.92 -15.51
CA LEU A 139 -7.03 9.95 -15.31
C LEU A 139 -5.97 9.49 -14.31
N SER A 140 -6.39 8.99 -13.14
CA SER A 140 -5.43 8.51 -12.13
C SER A 140 -4.65 7.28 -12.61
N ALA A 141 -5.29 6.38 -13.36
CA ALA A 141 -4.62 5.26 -14.02
C ALA A 141 -3.59 5.74 -15.06
N GLY A 142 -3.93 6.75 -15.86
CA GLY A 142 -3.02 7.38 -16.83
C GLY A 142 -1.79 8.00 -16.16
N HIS A 143 -1.96 8.72 -15.07
CA HIS A 143 -0.82 9.24 -14.27
C HIS A 143 0.08 8.13 -13.74
N ALA A 144 -0.51 7.03 -13.26
CA ALA A 144 0.25 5.87 -12.79
C ALA A 144 1.06 5.23 -13.92
N LEU A 145 0.46 5.03 -15.11
CA LEU A 145 1.14 4.50 -16.31
C LEU A 145 2.25 5.44 -16.81
N LYS A 146 2.01 6.75 -16.86
CA LYS A 146 3.01 7.75 -17.29
C LYS A 146 4.31 7.63 -16.51
N GLY A 147 4.21 7.32 -15.21
CA GLY A 147 5.37 7.19 -14.32
C GLY A 147 6.02 5.80 -14.26
N THR A 148 5.38 4.74 -14.79
CA THR A 148 5.84 3.35 -14.57
C THR A 148 5.90 2.49 -15.83
N ALA A 149 5.11 2.81 -16.87
CA ALA A 149 4.98 1.98 -18.07
C ALA A 149 4.73 2.86 -19.33
N PRO A 150 5.77 3.53 -19.87
CA PRO A 150 5.63 4.51 -20.95
C PRO A 150 4.92 3.96 -22.19
N GLU A 151 5.18 2.74 -22.60
CA GLU A 151 4.51 2.13 -23.76
C GLU A 151 3.02 1.88 -23.52
N GLN A 152 2.65 1.44 -22.30
CA GLN A 152 1.25 1.27 -21.93
C GLN A 152 0.55 2.63 -21.84
N PHE A 153 1.23 3.65 -21.33
CA PHE A 153 0.74 5.02 -21.31
C PHE A 153 0.44 5.53 -22.73
N GLN A 154 1.34 5.30 -23.70
CA GLN A 154 1.10 5.69 -25.09
C GLN A 154 -0.11 4.96 -25.72
N ARG A 155 -0.28 3.66 -25.41
CA ARG A 155 -1.49 2.92 -25.84
C ARG A 155 -2.77 3.49 -25.19
N PHE A 156 -2.71 3.80 -23.91
CA PHE A 156 -3.80 4.43 -23.16
C PHE A 156 -4.18 5.78 -23.80
N MET A 157 -3.21 6.67 -24.06
CA MET A 157 -3.44 8.01 -24.64
C MET A 157 -4.11 7.94 -26.03
N ARG A 158 -3.77 6.93 -26.84
CA ARG A 158 -4.43 6.72 -28.15
C ARG A 158 -5.85 6.22 -28.04
N ALA A 159 -6.18 5.50 -26.98
CA ALA A 159 -7.49 4.90 -26.76
C ALA A 159 -8.45 5.79 -25.93
N GLU A 160 -7.93 6.78 -25.21
CA GLU A 160 -8.73 7.67 -24.35
C GLU A 160 -9.63 8.58 -25.21
N THR A 161 -10.90 8.61 -24.90
CA THR A 161 -11.91 9.36 -25.66
C THR A 161 -12.20 10.74 -25.07
N GLU A 162 -12.02 10.91 -23.76
CA GLU A 162 -12.26 12.17 -23.08
C GLU A 162 -11.13 13.17 -23.34
N THR A 163 -11.44 14.28 -24.01
CA THR A 163 -10.45 15.31 -24.36
C THR A 163 -9.75 15.89 -23.15
N TRP A 164 -10.51 16.22 -22.11
CA TRP A 164 -9.94 16.80 -20.89
C TRP A 164 -8.98 15.86 -20.16
N VAL A 165 -9.21 14.52 -20.21
CA VAL A 165 -8.29 13.52 -19.65
C VAL A 165 -6.98 13.51 -20.42
N ARG A 166 -7.06 13.50 -21.77
CA ARG A 166 -5.85 13.59 -22.61
C ARG A 166 -5.06 14.87 -22.36
N GLU A 167 -5.74 16.01 -22.28
CA GLU A 167 -5.10 17.31 -22.01
C GLU A 167 -4.43 17.34 -20.63
N ALA A 168 -5.10 16.82 -19.59
CA ALA A 168 -4.54 16.75 -18.24
C ALA A 168 -3.28 15.89 -18.18
N LEU A 169 -3.22 14.80 -18.93
CA LEU A 169 -2.07 13.88 -18.97
C LEU A 169 -0.92 14.35 -19.89
N SER A 170 -1.21 15.28 -20.81
CA SER A 170 -0.22 15.82 -21.73
C SER A 170 0.67 16.91 -21.10
N ARG A 171 0.25 17.46 -19.98
CA ARG A 171 1.00 18.43 -19.17
C ARG A 171 2.03 17.71 -18.30
#